data_01495d0a1b9020927244f6479ff21918
#
_entry.id   01495d0a1b9020927244f6479ff21918
#
_cell.length_a   1.000
_cell.length_b   1.000
_cell.length_c   1.000
_cell.angle_alpha   90.00
_cell.angle_beta   90.00
_cell.angle_gamma   90.00
#
_symmetry.space_group_name_H-M   'P 1'
#
loop_
_entity.id
_entity.type
_entity.pdbx_description
1 polymer ?
#
loop_
_entity_poly.entity_id
_entity_poly.type
_entity_poly.pdbx_seq_one_letter_code
_entity_poly.pdbx_strand_id
1 'polypeptide(L)'
;IMENNTNPSAILLTRQKLPLTNFDSESIKAGVKKGAYTIINHGNPDAIIFTTGSELSLTLSIVESLEEKIKVVNMPCWELFEKQPDNYKEEILSHNCKKRISIEAGTTTGWEKFVGKDGLTIGINEFGHSAPGKDVAHKLDFTKEAIAEKIKEYLK
;
A
#
# COMPACT_ATOMS: atom_id res chain seq x y z
N ILE A 1 17.25 9.26 5.93
CA ILE A 1 18.23 9.28 4.82
C ILE A 1 19.52 9.96 5.23
N MET A 2 19.48 11.16 5.78
CA MET A 2 20.71 11.87 6.19
C MET A 2 21.52 11.14 7.27
N GLU A 3 20.90 10.27 8.06
CA GLU A 3 21.56 9.43 9.06
C GLU A 3 22.21 8.17 8.43
N ASN A 4 21.78 7.78 7.22
CA ASN A 4 22.34 6.64 6.49
C ASN A 4 23.41 7.13 5.52
N ASN A 5 24.64 7.17 5.99
CA ASN A 5 25.81 7.65 5.22
C ASN A 5 26.69 6.52 4.66
N THR A 6 26.27 5.27 4.82
CA THR A 6 27.02 4.09 4.37
C THR A 6 26.53 3.50 3.06
N ASN A 7 25.28 3.83 2.67
CA ASN A 7 24.66 3.30 1.46
C ASN A 7 23.94 4.41 0.69
N PRO A 8 23.84 4.31 -0.64
CA PRO A 8 23.03 5.25 -1.42
C PRO A 8 21.56 5.15 -1.02
N SER A 9 20.87 6.28 -1.06
CA SER A 9 19.43 6.37 -0.76
C SER A 9 18.73 7.16 -1.84
N ALA A 10 17.59 6.67 -2.32
CA ALA A 10 16.72 7.37 -3.26
C ALA A 10 15.35 7.65 -2.59
N ILE A 11 14.80 8.84 -2.84
CA ILE A 11 13.43 9.19 -2.45
C ILE A 11 12.64 9.42 -3.74
N LEU A 12 11.57 8.65 -3.92
CA LEU A 12 10.63 8.84 -5.01
C LEU A 12 9.38 9.53 -4.45
N LEU A 13 9.08 10.70 -4.98
CA LEU A 13 7.94 11.51 -4.55
C LEU A 13 6.99 11.75 -5.72
N THR A 14 5.70 11.73 -5.44
CA THR A 14 4.68 12.09 -6.42
C THR A 14 4.70 13.60 -6.73
N ARG A 15 4.35 13.96 -7.95
CA ARG A 15 4.10 15.37 -8.35
C ARG A 15 2.66 15.82 -8.06
N GLN A 16 1.79 14.90 -7.70
CA GLN A 16 0.39 15.20 -7.43
C GLN A 16 0.23 15.86 -6.06
N LYS A 17 -0.78 16.72 -5.93
CA LYS A 17 -1.22 17.20 -4.62
C LYS A 17 -1.94 16.07 -3.91
N LEU A 18 -1.44 15.68 -2.75
CA LEU A 18 -2.08 14.69 -1.90
C LEU A 18 -2.82 15.39 -0.76
N PRO A 19 -3.95 14.83 -0.30
CA PRO A 19 -4.63 15.34 0.88
C PRO A 19 -3.74 15.14 2.11
N LEU A 20 -3.77 16.11 3.01
CA LEU A 20 -3.15 15.94 4.33
C LEU A 20 -3.98 14.92 5.12
N THR A 21 -3.31 13.97 5.72
CA THR A 21 -3.93 12.98 6.60
C THR A 21 -3.94 13.50 8.03
N ASN A 22 -5.01 13.20 8.79
CA ASN A 22 -5.13 13.56 10.21
C ASN A 22 -4.46 12.52 11.14
N PHE A 23 -3.49 11.75 10.62
CA PHE A 23 -2.76 10.78 11.41
C PHE A 23 -1.70 11.47 12.27
N ASP A 24 -1.42 10.89 13.43
CA ASP A 24 -0.38 11.39 14.32
C ASP A 24 1.00 11.43 13.64
N SER A 25 1.58 12.61 13.60
CA SER A 25 2.85 12.88 12.92
C SER A 25 4.01 12.07 13.46
N GLU A 26 4.06 11.83 14.78
CA GLU A 26 5.16 11.09 15.40
C GLU A 26 5.05 9.58 15.09
N SER A 27 3.83 9.05 15.09
CA SER A 27 3.57 7.67 14.66
C SER A 27 3.95 7.44 13.21
N ILE A 28 3.63 8.38 12.31
CA ILE A 28 4.04 8.32 10.90
C ILE A 28 5.56 8.34 10.78
N LYS A 29 6.25 9.28 11.43
CA LYS A 29 7.71 9.37 11.40
C LYS A 29 8.38 8.09 11.89
N ALA A 30 7.88 7.52 12.99
CA ALA A 30 8.36 6.26 13.52
C ALA A 30 8.13 5.10 12.54
N GLY A 31 6.96 5.06 11.91
CA GLY A 31 6.59 4.06 10.92
C GLY A 31 7.44 4.12 9.64
N VAL A 32 7.67 5.32 9.12
CA VAL A 32 8.54 5.53 7.95
C VAL A 32 9.98 5.06 8.23
N LYS A 33 10.52 5.29 9.42
CA LYS A 33 11.84 4.79 9.82
C LYS A 33 11.92 3.26 9.84
N LYS A 34 10.79 2.59 10.06
CA LYS A 34 10.70 1.12 10.06
C LYS A 34 10.39 0.52 8.69
N GLY A 35 10.02 1.36 7.71
CA GLY A 35 9.76 0.95 6.32
C GLY A 35 8.35 0.46 6.03
N ALA A 36 7.56 0.10 7.03
CA ALA A 36 6.15 -0.21 6.92
C ALA A 36 5.44 0.10 8.24
N TYR A 37 4.17 0.50 8.18
CA TYR A 37 3.36 0.76 9.37
C TYR A 37 1.87 0.69 9.07
N THR A 38 1.10 0.36 10.10
CA THR A 38 -0.36 0.23 10.01
C THR A 38 -1.02 1.59 10.10
N ILE A 39 -1.94 1.87 9.18
CA ILE A 39 -2.78 3.08 9.13
C ILE A 39 -4.16 2.80 9.72
N ILE A 40 -4.80 1.72 9.29
CA ILE A 40 -6.08 1.25 9.81
C ILE A 40 -5.86 -0.14 10.37
N ASN A 41 -6.29 -0.38 11.60
CA ASN A 41 -6.21 -1.67 12.25
C ASN A 41 -7.58 -2.10 12.79
N HIS A 42 -8.01 -3.26 12.37
CA HIS A 42 -9.10 -3.99 12.98
C HIS A 42 -8.49 -5.25 13.62
N GLY A 43 -8.77 -5.52 14.87
CA GLY A 43 -8.13 -6.60 15.64
C GLY A 43 -8.17 -7.97 14.96
N ASN A 44 -9.20 -8.23 14.16
CA ASN A 44 -9.31 -9.42 13.31
C ASN A 44 -9.82 -8.98 11.92
N PRO A 45 -8.93 -8.57 11.00
CA PRO A 45 -9.32 -8.07 9.70
C PRO A 45 -9.74 -9.22 8.76
N ASP A 46 -10.72 -8.94 7.90
CA ASP A 46 -11.12 -9.83 6.81
C ASP A 46 -10.07 -9.86 5.70
N ALA A 47 -9.42 -8.71 5.46
CA ALA A 47 -8.30 -8.60 4.53
C ALA A 47 -7.28 -7.55 4.96
N ILE A 48 -6.07 -7.63 4.38
CA ILE A 48 -5.00 -6.64 4.53
C ILE A 48 -4.72 -6.03 3.16
N ILE A 49 -4.66 -4.70 3.10
CA ILE A 49 -4.20 -3.97 1.92
C ILE A 49 -2.86 -3.32 2.24
N PHE A 50 -1.85 -3.69 1.45
CA PHE A 50 -0.54 -3.03 1.43
C PHE A 50 -0.54 -1.98 0.32
N THR A 51 -0.10 -0.78 0.64
CA THR A 51 -0.05 0.33 -0.31
C THR A 51 1.16 1.22 -0.04
N THR A 52 1.48 2.10 -0.95
CA THR A 52 2.58 3.07 -0.79
C THR A 52 2.30 4.37 -1.55
N GLY A 53 3.02 5.42 -1.20
CA GLY A 53 3.02 6.67 -1.96
C GLY A 53 1.64 7.33 -2.06
N SER A 54 1.30 7.76 -3.27
CA SER A 54 0.04 8.44 -3.59
C SER A 54 -1.19 7.53 -3.45
N GLU A 55 -1.00 6.22 -3.60
CA GLU A 55 -2.07 5.23 -3.56
C GLU A 55 -2.63 5.00 -2.17
N LEU A 56 -1.93 5.47 -1.13
CA LEU A 56 -2.48 5.46 0.24
C LEU A 56 -3.82 6.22 0.31
N SER A 57 -3.89 7.43 -0.26
CA SER A 57 -5.14 8.21 -0.26
C SER A 57 -6.26 7.53 -1.04
N LEU A 58 -5.92 6.93 -2.17
CA LEU A 58 -6.86 6.14 -2.97
C LEU A 58 -7.38 4.94 -2.18
N THR A 59 -6.46 4.18 -1.56
CA THR A 59 -6.78 3.02 -0.73
C THR A 59 -7.72 3.38 0.42
N LEU A 60 -7.45 4.47 1.13
CA LEU A 60 -8.32 4.92 2.21
C LEU A 60 -9.73 5.22 1.72
N SER A 61 -9.86 5.91 0.58
CA SER A 61 -11.16 6.22 -0.01
C SER A 61 -11.92 4.96 -0.47
N ILE A 62 -11.20 3.92 -0.92
CA ILE A 62 -11.78 2.62 -1.29
C ILE A 62 -12.30 1.91 -0.03
N VAL A 63 -11.48 1.82 1.00
CA VAL A 63 -11.83 1.12 2.26
C VAL A 63 -13.07 1.72 2.91
N GLU A 64 -13.25 3.05 2.87
CA GLU A 64 -14.46 3.72 3.34
C GLU A 64 -15.75 3.24 2.62
N SER A 65 -15.63 2.66 1.42
CA SER A 65 -16.76 2.15 0.63
C SER A 65 -16.97 0.64 0.72
N LEU A 66 -16.14 -0.05 1.52
CA LEU A 66 -16.23 -1.49 1.75
C LEU A 66 -16.93 -1.76 3.10
N GLU A 67 -17.62 -2.89 3.18
CA GLU A 67 -18.26 -3.35 4.42
C GLU A 67 -17.32 -4.20 5.27
N GLU A 68 -16.29 -4.78 4.64
CA GLU A 68 -15.32 -5.66 5.23
C GLU A 68 -14.34 -4.88 6.15
N LYS A 69 -13.86 -5.56 7.18
CA LYS A 69 -12.84 -5.03 8.11
C LYS A 69 -11.47 -5.09 7.46
N ILE A 70 -11.05 -4.03 6.84
CA ILE A 70 -9.77 -3.97 6.12
C ILE A 70 -8.67 -3.37 7.01
N LYS A 71 -7.59 -4.10 7.21
CA LYS A 71 -6.35 -3.53 7.73
C LYS A 71 -5.60 -2.85 6.59
N VAL A 72 -5.18 -1.60 6.78
CA VAL A 72 -4.37 -0.86 5.79
C VAL A 72 -2.97 -0.66 6.31
N VAL A 73 -1.99 -1.07 5.53
CA VAL A 73 -0.56 -0.95 5.81
C VAL A 73 0.09 -0.07 4.74
N ASN A 74 0.76 0.99 5.15
CA ASN A 74 1.63 1.77 4.28
C ASN A 74 3.06 1.20 4.31
N MET A 75 3.63 0.90 3.14
CA MET A 75 4.96 0.28 2.98
C MET A 75 5.89 1.16 2.13
N PRO A 76 6.39 2.28 2.65
CA PRO A 76 7.23 3.20 1.88
C PRO A 76 8.64 2.67 1.58
N CYS A 77 9.13 1.65 2.28
CA CYS A 77 10.47 1.11 2.05
C CYS A 77 10.60 -0.35 2.51
N TRP A 78 10.62 -1.27 1.56
CA TRP A 78 10.73 -2.70 1.84
C TRP A 78 12.05 -3.07 2.52
N GLU A 79 13.16 -2.46 2.11
CA GLU A 79 14.49 -2.74 2.64
C GLU A 79 14.63 -2.37 4.12
N LEU A 80 13.94 -1.31 4.55
CA LEU A 80 13.90 -0.95 5.97
C LEU A 80 12.98 -1.89 6.75
N PHE A 81 11.85 -2.28 6.15
CA PHE A 81 10.92 -3.21 6.77
C PHE A 81 11.54 -4.59 6.97
N GLU A 82 12.29 -5.09 6.00
CA GLU A 82 12.94 -6.40 6.09
C GLU A 82 13.97 -6.50 7.21
N LYS A 83 14.58 -5.38 7.56
CA LYS A 83 15.54 -5.28 8.68
C LYS A 83 14.86 -5.25 10.06
N GLN A 84 13.54 -5.16 10.12
CA GLN A 84 12.83 -5.13 11.39
C GLN A 84 12.82 -6.50 12.06
N PRO A 85 12.69 -6.53 13.40
CA PRO A 85 12.53 -7.78 14.15
C PRO A 85 11.30 -8.57 13.71
N ASP A 86 11.34 -9.88 13.86
CA ASP A 86 10.27 -10.77 13.40
C ASP A 86 8.92 -10.49 14.07
N ASN A 87 8.91 -10.11 15.35
CA ASN A 87 7.68 -9.70 16.03
C ASN A 87 7.02 -8.48 15.40
N TYR A 88 7.81 -7.49 14.93
CA TYR A 88 7.27 -6.34 14.21
C TYR A 88 6.76 -6.72 12.82
N LYS A 89 7.51 -7.56 12.11
CA LYS A 89 7.06 -8.06 10.81
C LYS A 89 5.75 -8.85 10.94
N GLU A 90 5.63 -9.69 11.96
CA GLU A 90 4.39 -10.43 12.25
C GLU A 90 3.22 -9.51 12.57
N GLU A 91 3.44 -8.48 13.38
CA GLU A 91 2.42 -7.45 13.67
C GLU A 91 1.91 -6.79 12.39
N ILE A 92 2.82 -6.38 11.49
CA ILE A 92 2.47 -5.71 10.24
C ILE A 92 1.79 -6.67 9.27
N LEU A 93 2.37 -7.85 9.06
CA LEU A 93 1.90 -8.82 8.06
C LEU A 93 0.67 -9.60 8.52
N SER A 94 0.45 -9.76 9.85
CA SER A 94 -0.70 -10.49 10.42
C SER A 94 -0.94 -11.82 9.70
N HIS A 95 -0.02 -12.78 9.84
CA HIS A 95 0.00 -14.03 9.06
C HIS A 95 -1.29 -14.87 9.15
N ASN A 96 -2.13 -14.62 10.15
CA ASN A 96 -3.43 -15.25 10.30
C ASN A 96 -4.46 -14.79 9.24
N CYS A 97 -4.30 -13.57 8.68
CA CYS A 97 -5.16 -13.07 7.62
C CYS A 97 -4.69 -13.60 6.27
N LYS A 98 -5.55 -14.36 5.58
CA LYS A 98 -5.23 -15.02 4.30
C LYS A 98 -5.47 -14.12 3.09
N LYS A 99 -6.47 -13.25 3.17
CA LYS A 99 -6.83 -12.33 2.08
C LYS A 99 -5.88 -11.12 2.13
N ARG A 100 -4.99 -11.04 1.15
CA ARG A 100 -3.95 -10.00 1.08
C ARG A 100 -3.94 -9.35 -0.27
N ILE A 101 -3.80 -8.04 -0.29
CA ILE A 101 -3.94 -7.21 -1.49
C ILE A 101 -2.79 -6.20 -1.49
N SER A 102 -2.20 -5.92 -2.65
CA SER A 102 -1.34 -4.76 -2.83
C SER A 102 -1.93 -3.79 -3.83
N ILE A 103 -1.74 -2.47 -3.58
CA ILE A 103 -2.18 -1.39 -4.47
C ILE A 103 -1.03 -0.41 -4.64
N GLU A 104 -0.50 -0.31 -5.86
CA GLU A 104 0.55 0.64 -6.24
C GLU A 104 0.44 0.97 -7.74
N ALA A 105 0.53 2.25 -8.11
CA ALA A 105 0.58 2.69 -9.50
C ALA A 105 1.98 2.44 -10.11
N GLY A 106 2.41 1.19 -10.06
CA GLY A 106 3.69 0.68 -10.53
C GLY A 106 3.59 -0.79 -10.88
N THR A 107 4.72 -1.40 -11.23
CA THR A 107 4.76 -2.83 -11.50
C THR A 107 4.37 -3.66 -10.28
N THR A 108 3.63 -4.74 -10.52
CA THR A 108 3.25 -5.68 -9.45
C THR A 108 4.40 -6.56 -8.97
N THR A 109 5.55 -6.51 -9.65
CA THR A 109 6.74 -7.34 -9.34
C THR A 109 7.24 -7.06 -7.92
N GLY A 110 7.41 -8.12 -7.15
CA GLY A 110 7.93 -8.08 -5.78
C GLY A 110 6.83 -8.01 -4.70
N TRP A 111 5.62 -7.58 -5.04
CA TRP A 111 4.51 -7.55 -4.10
C TRP A 111 4.06 -8.93 -3.65
N GLU A 112 4.27 -9.97 -4.46
CA GLU A 112 3.98 -11.36 -4.12
C GLU A 112 4.67 -11.82 -2.84
N LYS A 113 5.78 -11.19 -2.48
CA LYS A 113 6.49 -11.42 -1.21
C LYS A 113 5.62 -11.13 0.01
N PHE A 114 4.76 -10.12 -0.08
CA PHE A 114 3.91 -9.64 1.01
C PHE A 114 2.49 -10.16 0.92
N VAL A 115 1.93 -10.23 -0.29
CA VAL A 115 0.55 -10.70 -0.48
C VAL A 115 0.47 -12.23 -0.55
N GLY A 116 1.57 -12.90 -0.89
CA GLY A 116 1.62 -14.35 -1.06
C GLY A 116 1.12 -14.80 -2.44
N LYS A 117 1.16 -16.12 -2.64
CA LYS A 117 0.84 -16.76 -3.92
C LYS A 117 -0.62 -16.55 -4.35
N ASP A 118 -1.54 -16.56 -3.39
CA ASP A 118 -2.98 -16.43 -3.64
C ASP A 118 -3.49 -14.99 -3.39
N GLY A 119 -2.56 -14.05 -3.17
CA GLY A 119 -2.87 -12.64 -2.95
C GLY A 119 -3.23 -11.90 -4.24
N LEU A 120 -3.98 -10.81 -4.09
CA LEU A 120 -4.34 -9.92 -5.20
C LEU A 120 -3.31 -8.79 -5.31
N THR A 121 -2.68 -8.65 -6.48
CA THR A 121 -1.82 -7.50 -6.79
C THR A 121 -2.51 -6.57 -7.78
N ILE A 122 -2.69 -5.31 -7.41
CA ILE A 122 -3.28 -4.26 -8.24
C ILE A 122 -2.20 -3.25 -8.56
N GLY A 123 -1.78 -3.22 -9.82
CA GLY A 123 -0.68 -2.36 -10.30
C GLY A 123 -0.78 -2.10 -11.79
N ILE A 124 0.25 -1.48 -12.34
CA ILE A 124 0.38 -1.12 -13.75
C ILE A 124 1.62 -1.82 -14.31
N ASN A 125 1.42 -2.85 -15.13
CA ASN A 125 2.48 -3.67 -15.72
C ASN A 125 2.80 -3.30 -17.18
N GLU A 126 2.29 -2.17 -17.64
CA GLU A 126 2.53 -1.65 -18.99
C GLU A 126 3.07 -0.23 -18.93
N PHE A 127 3.56 0.27 -20.05
CA PHE A 127 4.01 1.65 -20.16
C PHE A 127 2.86 2.62 -19.99
N GLY A 128 3.14 3.74 -19.29
CA GLY A 128 2.19 4.82 -19.13
C GLY A 128 1.79 5.48 -20.46
N HIS A 129 0.71 6.24 -20.43
CA HIS A 129 0.20 7.00 -21.57
C HIS A 129 0.40 8.49 -21.36
N SER A 130 0.59 9.22 -22.48
CA SER A 130 0.68 10.68 -22.46
C SER A 130 -0.71 11.29 -22.56
N ALA A 131 -1.36 11.50 -21.41
CA ALA A 131 -2.68 12.11 -21.29
C ALA A 131 -2.85 12.69 -19.88
N PRO A 132 -3.94 13.46 -19.60
CA PRO A 132 -4.30 13.83 -18.23
C PRO A 132 -4.39 12.61 -17.32
N GLY A 133 -3.89 12.73 -16.07
CA GLY A 133 -3.77 11.60 -15.15
C GLY A 133 -5.09 10.85 -14.91
N LYS A 134 -6.23 11.54 -14.90
CA LYS A 134 -7.55 10.92 -14.76
C LYS A 134 -7.89 10.01 -15.95
N ASP A 135 -7.59 10.47 -17.16
CA ASP A 135 -7.89 9.72 -18.39
C ASP A 135 -6.99 8.46 -18.46
N VAL A 136 -5.72 8.60 -18.05
CA VAL A 136 -4.80 7.46 -17.94
C VAL A 136 -5.29 6.47 -16.90
N ALA A 137 -5.71 6.94 -15.72
CA ALA A 137 -6.24 6.07 -14.68
C ALA A 137 -7.48 5.29 -15.13
N HIS A 138 -8.41 5.94 -15.84
CA HIS A 138 -9.56 5.26 -16.44
C HIS A 138 -9.15 4.21 -17.49
N LYS A 139 -8.21 4.57 -18.37
CA LYS A 139 -7.74 3.66 -19.40
C LYS A 139 -7.08 2.41 -18.85
N LEU A 140 -6.40 2.54 -17.70
CA LEU A 140 -5.65 1.46 -17.05
C LEU A 140 -6.48 0.74 -15.97
N ASP A 141 -7.77 1.02 -15.85
CA ASP A 141 -8.65 0.48 -14.80
C ASP A 141 -8.05 0.68 -13.39
N PHE A 142 -7.33 1.80 -13.21
CA PHE A 142 -6.70 2.18 -11.94
C PHE A 142 -7.46 3.34 -11.29
N THR A 143 -8.78 3.17 -11.16
CA THR A 143 -9.69 4.11 -10.50
C THR A 143 -10.24 3.52 -9.21
N LYS A 144 -10.79 4.37 -8.35
CA LYS A 144 -11.42 3.94 -7.09
C LYS A 144 -12.46 2.85 -7.34
N GLU A 145 -13.33 3.05 -8.31
CA GLU A 145 -14.44 2.17 -8.63
C GLU A 145 -13.95 0.82 -9.16
N ALA A 146 -13.04 0.84 -10.14
CA ALA A 146 -12.50 -0.38 -10.73
C ALA A 146 -11.70 -1.21 -9.70
N ILE A 147 -10.90 -0.54 -8.86
CA ILE A 147 -10.13 -1.22 -7.81
C ILE A 147 -11.07 -1.78 -6.74
N ALA A 148 -12.08 -1.04 -6.29
CA ALA A 148 -13.05 -1.51 -5.31
C ALA A 148 -13.81 -2.75 -5.81
N GLU A 149 -14.16 -2.80 -7.09
CA GLU A 149 -14.81 -3.96 -7.71
C GLU A 149 -13.89 -5.18 -7.70
N LYS A 150 -12.63 -5.04 -8.12
CA LYS A 150 -11.62 -6.12 -8.06
C LYS A 150 -11.44 -6.65 -6.63
N ILE A 151 -11.40 -5.77 -5.63
CA ILE A 151 -11.31 -6.15 -4.24
C ILE A 151 -12.53 -6.94 -3.79
N LYS A 152 -13.75 -6.45 -4.07
CA LYS A 152 -14.99 -7.15 -3.73
C LYS A 152 -15.09 -8.53 -4.35
N GLU A 153 -14.64 -8.67 -5.60
CA GLU A 153 -14.61 -9.97 -6.28
C GLU A 153 -13.61 -10.92 -5.60
N TYR A 154 -12.43 -10.44 -5.23
CA TYR A 154 -11.41 -11.24 -4.55
C TYR A 154 -11.84 -11.66 -3.13
N LEU A 155 -12.66 -10.86 -2.44
CA LEU A 155 -13.09 -11.14 -1.07
C LEU A 155 -14.22 -12.17 -0.98
N LYS A 156 -14.98 -12.39 -2.06
CA LYS A 156 -15.99 -13.47 -2.14
C LYS A 156 -15.33 -14.84 -2.01
#